data_3fe41ff12a6c47951277bf23be03edc7
#
_entry.id   3fe41ff12a6c47951277bf23be03edc7
#
_cell.length_a   1.000
_cell.length_b   1.000
_cell.length_c   1.000
_cell.angle_alpha   90.00
_cell.angle_beta   90.00
_cell.angle_gamma   90.00
#
_symmetry.space_group_name_H-M   'P 1'
#
loop_
_entity.id
_entity.type
_entity.pdbx_description
1 polymer ?
#
loop_
_entity_poly.entity_id
_entity_poly.type
_entity_poly.pdbx_seq_one_letter_code
_entity_poly.pdbx_strand_id
1 'polypeptide(L)'
;MPPREPIQIVELWQPRCAERFGVAPCRATLADGPRCYNCWGTCLDREHYRGDGSIAWRFVKPTQALVPLYERTGEHVATNPFPMLRSVSVRSSKINVGSIRDGEKPLGVTGGVTVSLTDAPFDDYVGDWYRAARGARPGSFWAKWCARNPFYANMFLRVYEGVAGDALADMERRLYVLDSVDGPDSNGRVTLKGVDPLRLTDQSRAQFPRETEMRLSGDIAADATDIVIEAAREADLSDRFGNTDTRYLCIGSEIIGYTGYSGGEGVWTLSGVTRAALGTKAASHSDDASAQRTGRYELMDGYLIAHDLLTGHTPVPAEFVDFDAWQAEASTYLNGYAFSRTVHKPTAVNKLLGELVRDGTFYIWWNERAQLIDFKAVRPEQSSVAITGDAHIVAGSLAQAREPDERISRIFIYYNPENPTKSDDPDNYRSMRGRIEPDFEMEAGGADVRSKTIYSRWITTDAQAYELCQRLLSRFKTAPRYLTATLADGALRIGEVADLTTRLDVDTEGQPVTRRWQVIKAQQVKPGEVTEYLLQQFIYQATRYLVWMDDDAPDFGSATDDEKLNGFWWADEDGLMPDGSEGYLWQ
;
A
#
# COMPACT_ATOMS: atom_id res chain seq x y z
N MET A 1 29.99 23.23 19.25
CA MET A 1 30.27 22.24 18.19
C MET A 1 30.27 22.98 16.86
N PRO A 2 31.18 22.69 15.92
CA PRO A 2 31.06 23.26 14.59
C PRO A 2 29.68 22.91 14.01
N PRO A 3 29.06 23.80 13.21
CA PRO A 3 27.80 23.52 12.60
C PRO A 3 27.95 22.24 11.75
N ARG A 4 27.12 21.23 12.03
CA ARG A 4 27.09 19.98 11.27
C ARG A 4 26.47 20.30 9.90
N GLU A 5 27.24 20.11 8.85
CA GLU A 5 26.79 20.37 7.49
C GLU A 5 25.84 19.24 7.04
N PRO A 6 24.55 19.53 6.70
CA PRO A 6 23.63 18.51 6.23
C PRO A 6 24.07 18.01 4.86
N ILE A 7 24.07 16.70 4.67
CA ILE A 7 24.40 16.03 3.41
C ILE A 7 23.20 15.23 2.89
N GLN A 8 23.00 15.27 1.58
CA GLN A 8 22.06 14.42 0.88
C GLN A 8 22.79 13.60 -0.18
N ILE A 9 22.56 12.30 -0.19
CA ILE A 9 23.08 11.38 -1.20
C ILE A 9 21.90 10.74 -1.91
N VAL A 10 21.90 10.77 -3.22
CA VAL A 10 20.93 10.06 -4.04
C VAL A 10 21.59 8.85 -4.67
N GLU A 11 20.95 7.70 -4.56
CA GLU A 11 21.47 6.44 -5.08
C GLU A 11 20.43 5.84 -6.05
N LEU A 12 20.82 5.65 -7.31
CA LEU A 12 20.03 4.99 -8.33
C LEU A 12 20.52 3.54 -8.51
N TRP A 13 19.67 2.58 -8.19
CA TRP A 13 19.96 1.16 -8.31
C TRP A 13 19.55 0.66 -9.68
N GLN A 14 20.54 0.37 -10.51
CA GLN A 14 20.36 -0.15 -11.85
C GLN A 14 20.65 -1.66 -11.86
N PRO A 15 19.71 -2.53 -12.29
CA PRO A 15 20.00 -3.92 -12.60
C PRO A 15 21.07 -4.03 -13.68
N ARG A 16 21.98 -4.97 -13.51
CA ARG A 16 23.04 -5.26 -14.48
C ARG A 16 23.28 -6.75 -14.60
N CYS A 17 23.94 -7.16 -15.64
CA CYS A 17 24.40 -8.53 -15.77
C CYS A 17 25.42 -8.85 -14.67
N ALA A 18 25.19 -9.93 -13.93
CA ALA A 18 26.12 -10.45 -12.93
C ALA A 18 27.33 -11.14 -13.55
N GLU A 19 27.18 -11.61 -14.79
CA GLU A 19 28.26 -12.33 -15.48
C GLU A 19 29.38 -11.39 -15.91
N ARG A 20 30.59 -11.95 -15.89
CA ARG A 20 31.78 -11.25 -16.36
C ARG A 20 31.93 -11.45 -17.85
N PHE A 21 32.05 -10.35 -18.60
CA PHE A 21 32.27 -10.38 -20.05
C PHE A 21 33.44 -11.28 -20.45
N GLY A 22 33.19 -12.20 -21.37
CA GLY A 22 34.21 -13.12 -21.90
C GLY A 22 34.69 -14.20 -20.94
N VAL A 23 33.98 -14.40 -19.83
CA VAL A 23 34.25 -15.48 -18.86
C VAL A 23 33.02 -16.34 -18.74
N ALA A 24 33.17 -17.65 -18.92
CA ALA A 24 32.05 -18.59 -18.82
C ALA A 24 31.23 -18.37 -17.56
N PRO A 25 29.88 -18.37 -17.66
CA PRO A 25 29.08 -18.80 -18.80
C PRO A 25 28.95 -17.76 -19.95
N CYS A 26 29.32 -16.48 -19.77
CA CYS A 26 29.29 -15.49 -20.84
C CYS A 26 30.31 -15.84 -21.95
N ARG A 27 29.79 -16.07 -23.15
CA ARG A 27 30.57 -16.44 -24.33
C ARG A 27 30.93 -15.27 -25.25
N ALA A 28 30.50 -14.07 -24.92
CA ALA A 28 30.76 -12.87 -25.70
C ALA A 28 32.26 -12.58 -25.81
N THR A 29 32.72 -12.17 -26.98
CA THR A 29 34.11 -11.82 -27.25
C THR A 29 34.24 -10.40 -27.79
N LEU A 30 35.46 -9.84 -27.80
CA LEU A 30 35.72 -8.55 -28.42
C LEU A 30 35.49 -8.58 -29.93
N ALA A 31 35.53 -9.76 -30.57
CA ALA A 31 35.20 -9.92 -32.00
C ALA A 31 33.72 -9.66 -32.27
N ASP A 32 32.83 -9.95 -31.30
CA ASP A 32 31.41 -9.69 -31.39
C ASP A 32 31.09 -8.17 -31.24
N GLY A 33 32.06 -7.41 -30.82
CA GLY A 33 32.05 -5.97 -30.67
C GLY A 33 32.16 -5.51 -29.20
N PRO A 34 32.67 -4.31 -28.97
CA PRO A 34 32.90 -3.76 -27.63
C PRO A 34 31.65 -3.08 -27.04
N ARG A 35 30.46 -3.61 -27.31
CA ARG A 35 29.19 -2.93 -26.97
C ARG A 35 28.61 -3.28 -25.61
N CYS A 36 29.10 -4.32 -24.94
CA CYS A 36 28.54 -4.75 -23.66
C CYS A 36 28.79 -3.69 -22.56
N TYR A 37 27.73 -3.19 -21.99
CA TYR A 37 27.71 -2.29 -20.82
C TYR A 37 26.98 -2.91 -19.63
N ASN A 38 26.96 -4.25 -19.59
CA ASN A 38 26.31 -5.06 -18.56
C ASN A 38 24.79 -4.81 -18.44
N CYS A 39 24.14 -4.25 -19.45
CA CYS A 39 22.70 -4.10 -19.54
C CYS A 39 22.13 -4.95 -20.68
N TRP A 40 20.86 -5.36 -20.57
CA TRP A 40 20.19 -6.22 -21.54
C TRP A 40 20.27 -5.69 -22.98
N GLY A 41 20.02 -4.40 -23.17
CA GLY A 41 20.02 -3.76 -24.49
C GLY A 41 21.36 -3.79 -25.21
N THR A 42 22.46 -3.97 -24.48
CA THR A 42 23.82 -4.03 -25.04
C THR A 42 24.49 -5.39 -24.89
N CYS A 43 23.77 -6.40 -24.40
CA CYS A 43 24.31 -7.74 -24.22
C CYS A 43 24.57 -8.40 -25.57
N LEU A 44 25.78 -8.98 -25.73
CA LEU A 44 26.21 -9.69 -26.92
C LEU A 44 25.95 -11.20 -26.82
N ASP A 45 25.64 -11.68 -25.61
CA ASP A 45 25.32 -13.09 -25.31
C ASP A 45 24.08 -13.14 -24.40
N ARG A 46 22.92 -12.97 -25.01
CA ARG A 46 21.64 -12.89 -24.27
C ARG A 46 21.21 -14.21 -23.64
N GLU A 47 21.67 -15.33 -24.16
CA GLU A 47 21.38 -16.65 -23.63
C GLU A 47 21.92 -16.84 -22.19
N HIS A 48 23.08 -16.24 -21.92
CA HIS A 48 23.73 -16.31 -20.61
C HIS A 48 23.59 -15.00 -19.80
N TYR A 49 22.64 -14.12 -20.16
CA TYR A 49 22.41 -12.88 -19.40
C TYR A 49 21.78 -13.21 -18.03
N ARG A 50 22.44 -12.77 -16.97
CA ARG A 50 21.93 -12.84 -15.59
C ARG A 50 21.67 -11.44 -15.06
N GLY A 51 20.40 -11.09 -14.86
CA GLY A 51 19.97 -9.76 -14.43
C GLY A 51 19.94 -9.54 -12.91
N ASP A 52 20.54 -10.42 -12.13
CA ASP A 52 20.57 -10.41 -10.66
C ASP A 52 21.71 -9.57 -10.06
N GLY A 53 22.65 -9.11 -10.86
CA GLY A 53 23.63 -8.11 -10.44
C GLY A 53 23.05 -6.68 -10.42
N SER A 54 23.67 -5.79 -9.68
CA SER A 54 23.27 -4.38 -9.64
C SER A 54 24.45 -3.42 -9.59
N ILE A 55 24.20 -2.18 -10.01
CA ILE A 55 25.08 -1.05 -9.77
C ILE A 55 24.29 0.10 -9.15
N ALA A 56 24.79 0.61 -8.03
CA ALA A 56 24.26 1.79 -7.36
C ALA A 56 25.05 3.02 -7.78
N TRP A 57 24.43 3.88 -8.56
CA TRP A 57 24.98 5.17 -8.98
C TRP A 57 24.67 6.20 -7.91
N ARG A 58 25.72 6.76 -7.28
CA ARG A 58 25.60 7.71 -6.17
C ARG A 58 25.85 9.14 -6.63
N PHE A 59 25.01 10.08 -6.19
CA PHE A 59 25.05 11.50 -6.55
C PHE A 59 25.00 12.38 -5.30
N VAL A 60 25.85 13.41 -5.26
CA VAL A 60 25.91 14.41 -4.17
C VAL A 60 25.97 15.83 -4.76
N LYS A 61 25.70 16.83 -3.92
CA LYS A 61 25.88 18.24 -4.33
C LYS A 61 27.37 18.55 -4.52
N PRO A 62 27.75 19.36 -5.53
CA PRO A 62 29.16 19.71 -5.79
C PRO A 62 29.89 20.39 -4.63
N THR A 63 29.13 21.06 -3.76
CA THR A 63 29.68 21.78 -2.59
C THR A 63 29.91 20.88 -1.38
N GLN A 64 29.43 19.65 -1.41
CA GLN A 64 29.54 18.71 -0.30
C GLN A 64 30.85 17.93 -0.38
N ALA A 65 31.50 17.72 0.77
CA ALA A 65 32.73 16.93 0.83
C ALA A 65 32.45 15.49 0.37
N LEU A 66 33.17 15.06 -0.66
CA LEU A 66 33.08 13.70 -1.18
C LEU A 66 33.81 12.76 -0.22
N VAL A 67 33.04 12.02 0.57
CA VAL A 67 33.58 10.85 1.28
C VAL A 67 33.61 9.70 0.25
N PRO A 68 34.77 9.02 0.07
CA PRO A 68 34.80 7.83 -0.77
C PRO A 68 33.84 6.77 -0.22
N LEU A 69 32.86 6.37 -1.03
CA LEU A 69 31.81 5.40 -0.65
C LEU A 69 31.76 4.23 -1.63
N TYR A 70 32.88 3.96 -2.32
CA TYR A 70 32.95 2.82 -3.23
C TYR A 70 32.83 1.51 -2.47
N GLU A 71 31.88 0.69 -2.86
CA GLU A 71 31.64 -0.62 -2.28
C GLU A 71 31.50 -1.65 -3.40
N ARG A 72 32.00 -2.85 -3.13
CA ARG A 72 31.83 -3.99 -4.00
C ARG A 72 31.61 -5.24 -3.17
N THR A 73 30.45 -5.83 -3.32
CA THR A 73 30.08 -7.06 -2.63
C THR A 73 29.55 -8.03 -3.68
N GLY A 74 30.41 -9.00 -4.09
CA GLY A 74 30.04 -9.97 -5.11
C GLY A 74 29.62 -9.32 -6.44
N GLU A 75 28.36 -9.49 -6.80
CA GLU A 75 27.74 -9.01 -8.04
C GLU A 75 27.21 -7.55 -7.93
N HIS A 76 27.23 -7.00 -6.71
CA HIS A 76 26.79 -5.63 -6.45
C HIS A 76 27.97 -4.67 -6.41
N VAL A 77 27.79 -3.54 -7.06
CA VAL A 77 28.77 -2.45 -7.08
C VAL A 77 28.08 -1.14 -6.70
N ALA A 78 28.64 -0.39 -5.78
CA ALA A 78 28.24 0.98 -5.54
C ALA A 78 29.38 1.95 -5.89
N THR A 79 29.06 3.02 -6.60
CA THR A 79 30.06 3.98 -7.06
C THR A 79 30.46 4.97 -5.98
N ASN A 80 31.64 5.59 -6.11
CA ASN A 80 31.88 6.86 -5.43
C ASN A 80 30.85 7.89 -5.89
N PRO A 81 30.44 8.82 -5.00
CA PRO A 81 29.45 9.82 -5.36
C PRO A 81 29.93 10.76 -6.46
N PHE A 82 29.07 11.01 -7.44
CA PHE A 82 29.26 12.00 -8.49
C PHE A 82 28.73 13.35 -8.04
N PRO A 83 29.43 14.47 -8.25
CA PRO A 83 29.01 15.81 -7.88
C PRO A 83 27.97 16.38 -8.87
N MET A 84 26.89 15.65 -9.10
CA MET A 84 25.86 15.97 -10.08
C MET A 84 24.51 16.37 -9.46
N LEU A 85 24.34 16.24 -8.15
CA LEU A 85 23.08 16.53 -7.47
C LEU A 85 22.87 18.05 -7.35
N ARG A 86 21.71 18.55 -7.78
CA ARG A 86 21.28 19.94 -7.59
C ARG A 86 20.34 20.08 -6.40
N SER A 87 19.25 19.30 -6.41
CA SER A 87 18.23 19.35 -5.36
C SER A 87 17.46 18.06 -5.26
N VAL A 88 16.94 17.81 -4.08
CA VAL A 88 15.97 16.76 -3.79
C VAL A 88 14.73 17.41 -3.19
N SER A 89 13.57 17.09 -3.73
CA SER A 89 12.28 17.53 -3.20
C SER A 89 11.41 16.29 -2.94
N VAL A 90 11.10 16.06 -1.68
CA VAL A 90 10.28 14.94 -1.23
C VAL A 90 8.84 15.40 -1.04
N ARG A 91 7.90 14.65 -1.60
CA ARG A 91 6.46 14.77 -1.33
C ARG A 91 6.05 13.58 -0.48
N SER A 92 5.62 13.86 0.74
CA SER A 92 5.17 12.81 1.65
C SER A 92 3.91 12.12 1.20
N SER A 93 3.76 10.86 1.59
CA SER A 93 2.50 10.15 1.53
C SER A 93 1.49 10.74 2.52
N LYS A 94 0.20 10.61 2.20
CA LYS A 94 -0.91 10.88 3.12
C LYS A 94 -1.72 9.59 3.23
N ILE A 95 -1.79 9.02 4.42
CA ILE A 95 -2.65 7.85 4.66
C ILE A 95 -4.11 8.26 4.71
N ASN A 96 -4.96 7.35 4.29
CA ASN A 96 -6.40 7.48 4.42
C ASN A 96 -6.88 6.49 5.48
N VAL A 97 -7.20 6.99 6.66
CA VAL A 97 -7.69 6.16 7.76
C VAL A 97 -9.21 6.18 7.75
N GLY A 98 -9.80 5.33 6.89
CA GLY A 98 -11.25 5.14 6.84
C GLY A 98 -12.04 6.34 6.33
N SER A 99 -11.52 7.11 5.37
CA SER A 99 -12.28 8.18 4.73
C SER A 99 -13.51 7.65 4.00
N ILE A 100 -14.58 8.42 4.10
CA ILE A 100 -15.86 8.19 3.43
C ILE A 100 -16.10 9.16 2.26
N ARG A 101 -15.14 10.05 1.99
CA ARG A 101 -15.25 11.08 0.94
C ARG A 101 -15.27 10.43 -0.44
N ASP A 102 -16.25 10.81 -1.26
CA ASP A 102 -16.34 10.34 -2.63
C ASP A 102 -15.16 10.88 -3.46
N GLY A 103 -14.55 10.00 -4.24
CA GLY A 103 -13.37 10.33 -5.07
C GLY A 103 -12.03 10.35 -4.33
N GLU A 104 -11.99 10.19 -3.02
CA GLU A 104 -10.74 10.04 -2.29
C GLU A 104 -10.15 8.63 -2.53
N LYS A 105 -8.84 8.57 -2.74
CA LYS A 105 -8.15 7.29 -2.94
C LYS A 105 -8.13 6.50 -1.64
N PRO A 106 -8.70 5.29 -1.58
CA PRO A 106 -8.78 4.51 -0.34
C PRO A 106 -7.41 4.19 0.27
N LEU A 107 -6.38 3.98 -0.56
CA LEU A 107 -5.01 3.78 -0.12
C LEU A 107 -4.27 5.10 0.21
N GLY A 108 -4.98 6.24 0.19
CA GLY A 108 -4.37 7.55 0.41
C GLY A 108 -3.62 8.09 -0.80
N VAL A 109 -2.74 9.05 -0.55
CA VAL A 109 -1.89 9.67 -1.57
C VAL A 109 -0.49 9.13 -1.43
N THR A 110 0.02 8.51 -2.48
CA THR A 110 1.39 8.00 -2.54
C THR A 110 2.41 9.13 -2.46
N GLY A 111 3.47 8.90 -1.70
CA GLY A 111 4.63 9.77 -1.63
C GLY A 111 5.41 9.79 -2.94
N GLY A 112 6.43 10.61 -2.99
CA GLY A 112 7.32 10.65 -4.13
C GLY A 112 8.49 11.60 -3.94
N VAL A 113 9.45 11.50 -4.86
CA VAL A 113 10.64 12.34 -4.84
C VAL A 113 10.92 12.90 -6.24
N THR A 114 11.34 14.13 -6.28
CA THR A 114 11.89 14.75 -7.50
C THR A 114 13.34 15.10 -7.24
N VAL A 115 14.23 14.50 -8.02
CA VAL A 115 15.67 14.73 -7.94
C VAL A 115 16.12 15.48 -9.18
N SER A 116 16.70 16.66 -8.99
CA SER A 116 17.29 17.43 -10.06
C SER A 116 18.80 17.22 -10.09
N LEU A 117 19.33 16.88 -11.25
CA LEU A 117 20.73 16.54 -11.50
C LEU A 117 21.30 17.40 -12.62
N THR A 118 22.63 17.44 -12.70
CA THR A 118 23.36 18.02 -13.82
C THR A 118 24.01 16.89 -14.61
N ASP A 119 23.90 16.91 -15.92
CA ASP A 119 24.66 16.00 -16.78
C ASP A 119 26.12 16.45 -16.90
N ALA A 120 27.02 15.52 -17.04
CA ALA A 120 28.44 15.79 -17.17
C ALA A 120 29.11 14.80 -18.13
N PRO A 121 30.24 15.19 -18.78
CA PRO A 121 31.04 14.25 -19.55
C PRO A 121 31.42 13.01 -18.74
N PHE A 122 31.34 11.86 -19.36
CA PHE A 122 31.61 10.58 -18.71
C PHE A 122 32.30 9.61 -19.67
N ASP A 123 33.40 9.04 -19.28
CA ASP A 123 34.23 8.14 -20.11
C ASP A 123 34.05 6.65 -19.82
N ASP A 124 33.01 6.30 -19.06
CA ASP A 124 32.69 4.91 -18.66
C ASP A 124 33.77 4.26 -17.78
N TYR A 125 34.41 5.02 -16.89
CA TYR A 125 35.50 4.51 -16.06
C TYR A 125 35.06 3.72 -14.81
N VAL A 126 33.77 3.53 -14.60
CA VAL A 126 33.23 2.87 -13.40
C VAL A 126 32.49 1.58 -13.73
N GLY A 127 32.67 0.58 -12.89
CA GLY A 127 31.80 -0.59 -12.80
C GLY A 127 32.02 -1.68 -13.86
N ASP A 128 33.06 -1.58 -14.69
CA ASP A 128 33.25 -2.46 -15.82
C ASP A 128 34.57 -3.24 -15.75
N TRP A 129 34.48 -4.56 -15.87
CA TRP A 129 35.59 -5.46 -15.76
C TRP A 129 36.59 -5.38 -16.94
N TYR A 130 36.10 -5.10 -18.14
CA TYR A 130 36.87 -5.07 -19.36
C TYR A 130 36.99 -3.67 -19.97
N ARG A 131 36.78 -2.65 -19.17
CA ARG A 131 36.85 -1.23 -19.59
C ARG A 131 38.11 -0.92 -20.42
N ALA A 132 39.25 -1.42 -19.99
CA ALA A 132 40.52 -1.20 -20.71
C ALA A 132 40.47 -1.72 -22.14
N ALA A 133 39.85 -2.89 -22.38
CA ALA A 133 39.70 -3.50 -23.70
C ALA A 133 38.62 -2.75 -24.55
N ARG A 134 37.55 -2.24 -23.92
CA ARG A 134 36.50 -1.47 -24.59
C ARG A 134 36.98 -0.06 -24.97
N GLY A 135 37.85 0.52 -24.17
CA GLY A 135 38.27 1.93 -24.29
C GLY A 135 37.25 2.94 -23.81
N ALA A 136 37.67 4.19 -23.68
CA ALA A 136 36.82 5.31 -23.33
C ALA A 136 35.83 5.63 -24.46
N ARG A 137 34.59 6.00 -24.11
CA ARG A 137 33.56 6.41 -25.06
C ARG A 137 33.12 7.85 -24.79
N PRO A 138 33.13 8.71 -25.80
CA PRO A 138 32.71 10.10 -25.65
C PRO A 138 31.22 10.19 -25.32
N GLY A 139 30.80 11.31 -24.72
CA GLY A 139 29.43 11.62 -24.39
C GLY A 139 29.22 11.90 -22.91
N SER A 140 28.03 12.31 -22.56
CA SER A 140 27.66 12.60 -21.19
C SER A 140 27.09 11.37 -20.46
N PHE A 141 27.08 11.42 -19.15
CA PHE A 141 26.62 10.31 -18.31
C PHE A 141 25.14 9.97 -18.60
N TRP A 142 24.26 10.95 -18.48
CA TRP A 142 22.85 10.72 -18.58
C TRP A 142 22.38 10.40 -20.00
N ALA A 143 22.95 11.02 -21.01
CA ALA A 143 22.64 10.69 -22.39
C ALA A 143 22.98 9.22 -22.70
N LYS A 144 24.14 8.74 -22.24
CA LYS A 144 24.54 7.33 -22.40
C LYS A 144 23.68 6.40 -21.54
N TRP A 145 23.39 6.81 -20.30
CA TRP A 145 22.59 6.00 -19.38
C TRP A 145 21.19 5.75 -19.93
N CYS A 146 20.49 6.79 -20.41
CA CYS A 146 19.18 6.68 -21.04
C CYS A 146 19.20 5.79 -22.30
N ALA A 147 20.21 5.96 -23.14
CA ALA A 147 20.36 5.13 -24.35
C ALA A 147 20.57 3.64 -24.06
N ARG A 148 21.25 3.32 -22.94
CA ARG A 148 21.54 1.95 -22.52
C ARG A 148 20.41 1.31 -21.71
N ASN A 149 19.57 2.11 -21.07
CA ASN A 149 18.50 1.67 -20.19
C ASN A 149 17.13 2.23 -20.64
N PRO A 150 16.62 1.85 -21.82
CA PRO A 150 15.33 2.34 -22.31
C PRO A 150 14.15 1.88 -21.42
N PHE A 151 14.34 0.82 -20.64
CA PHE A 151 13.33 0.27 -19.72
C PHE A 151 13.76 0.48 -18.27
N TYR A 152 13.86 1.73 -17.85
CA TYR A 152 14.32 2.13 -16.53
C TYR A 152 13.21 2.20 -15.47
N ALA A 153 11.95 2.13 -15.87
CA ALA A 153 10.84 2.14 -14.93
C ALA A 153 11.00 0.99 -13.91
N ASN A 154 10.62 1.27 -12.67
CA ASN A 154 10.73 0.36 -11.53
C ASN A 154 12.16 0.10 -10.99
N MET A 155 13.19 0.79 -11.45
CA MET A 155 14.47 0.81 -10.74
C MET A 155 14.31 1.50 -9.39
N PHE A 156 15.10 1.09 -8.40
CA PHE A 156 15.03 1.71 -7.08
C PHE A 156 15.87 2.99 -7.01
N LEU A 157 15.27 4.00 -6.38
CA LEU A 157 15.89 5.29 -6.09
C LEU A 157 15.90 5.49 -4.57
N ARG A 158 17.10 5.57 -3.98
CA ARG A 158 17.26 5.81 -2.55
C ARG A 158 17.75 7.23 -2.31
N VAL A 159 17.22 7.84 -1.27
CA VAL A 159 17.67 9.16 -0.79
C VAL A 159 18.17 8.97 0.63
N TYR A 160 19.42 9.34 0.86
CA TYR A 160 20.04 9.35 2.17
C TYR A 160 20.15 10.80 2.66
N GLU A 161 19.79 11.03 3.90
CA GLU A 161 19.86 12.32 4.57
C GLU A 161 20.60 12.15 5.90
N GLY A 162 21.63 12.95 6.11
CA GLY A 162 22.47 12.87 7.30
C GLY A 162 23.36 14.10 7.42
N VAL A 163 24.47 13.96 8.12
CA VAL A 163 25.46 15.01 8.35
C VAL A 163 26.79 14.60 7.75
N ALA A 164 27.54 15.56 7.26
CA ALA A 164 28.88 15.31 6.72
C ALA A 164 29.77 14.61 7.75
N GLY A 165 30.27 13.43 7.36
CA GLY A 165 31.10 12.56 8.22
C GLY A 165 30.32 11.37 8.82
N ASP A 166 29.00 11.31 8.72
CA ASP A 166 28.24 10.13 9.11
C ASP A 166 28.51 8.95 8.16
N ALA A 167 28.49 7.75 8.71
CA ALA A 167 28.49 6.55 7.86
C ALA A 167 27.13 6.43 7.14
N LEU A 168 27.13 5.89 5.92
CA LEU A 168 25.90 5.74 5.13
C LEU A 168 24.81 4.93 5.86
N ALA A 169 25.22 3.98 6.72
CA ALA A 169 24.32 3.17 7.52
C ALA A 169 23.59 3.97 8.62
N ASP A 170 24.20 5.07 9.07
CA ASP A 170 23.65 5.92 10.14
C ASP A 170 22.77 7.06 9.59
N MET A 171 22.76 7.24 8.27
CA MET A 171 21.92 8.24 7.61
C MET A 171 20.48 7.75 7.51
N GLU A 172 19.54 8.68 7.63
CA GLU A 172 18.16 8.41 7.31
C GLU A 172 18.03 8.07 5.82
N ARG A 173 17.40 6.94 5.48
CA ARG A 173 17.22 6.53 4.10
C ARG A 173 15.74 6.39 3.75
N ARG A 174 15.41 6.82 2.54
CA ARG A 174 14.08 6.64 1.95
C ARG A 174 14.21 5.93 0.62
N LEU A 175 13.26 5.02 0.35
CA LEU A 175 13.22 4.23 -0.87
C LEU A 175 12.03 4.64 -1.73
N TYR A 176 12.31 4.83 -3.01
CA TYR A 176 11.32 5.11 -4.05
C TYR A 176 11.56 4.19 -5.25
N VAL A 177 10.54 4.07 -6.09
CA VAL A 177 10.60 3.41 -7.39
C VAL A 177 10.67 4.49 -8.47
N LEU A 178 11.62 4.38 -9.38
CA LEU A 178 11.80 5.33 -10.48
C LEU A 178 10.60 5.25 -11.45
N ASP A 179 9.93 6.36 -11.63
CA ASP A 179 8.76 6.52 -12.50
C ASP A 179 9.16 7.14 -13.85
N SER A 180 9.90 8.25 -13.82
CA SER A 180 10.36 8.90 -15.04
C SER A 180 11.74 9.52 -14.92
N VAL A 181 12.39 9.66 -16.09
CA VAL A 181 13.64 10.39 -16.29
C VAL A 181 13.42 11.40 -17.41
N ASP A 182 13.46 12.67 -17.07
CA ASP A 182 13.33 13.78 -18.02
C ASP A 182 14.70 14.41 -18.27
N GLY A 183 15.10 14.56 -19.51
CA GLY A 183 16.40 15.13 -19.91
C GLY A 183 17.42 14.08 -20.40
N PRO A 184 18.71 14.46 -20.60
CA PRO A 184 19.26 15.80 -20.40
C PRO A 184 18.69 16.83 -21.37
N ASP A 185 18.41 18.06 -20.87
CA ASP A 185 18.04 19.20 -21.69
C ASP A 185 19.29 19.93 -22.25
N SER A 186 19.08 21.01 -23.01
CA SER A 186 20.15 21.82 -23.60
C SER A 186 21.09 22.45 -22.57
N ASN A 187 20.65 22.56 -21.30
CA ASN A 187 21.44 23.10 -20.19
C ASN A 187 22.07 21.98 -19.33
N GLY A 188 21.99 20.73 -19.79
CA GLY A 188 22.45 19.56 -19.07
C GLY A 188 21.65 19.27 -17.80
N ARG A 189 20.38 19.70 -17.71
CA ARG A 189 19.53 19.35 -16.58
C ARG A 189 18.86 18.00 -16.82
N VAL A 190 18.85 17.18 -15.76
CA VAL A 190 18.14 15.92 -15.70
C VAL A 190 17.25 15.89 -14.47
N THR A 191 16.05 15.39 -14.60
CA THR A 191 15.10 15.24 -13.51
C THR A 191 14.66 13.79 -13.39
N LEU A 192 14.91 13.18 -12.23
CA LEU A 192 14.37 11.87 -11.88
C LEU A 192 13.11 12.09 -11.04
N LYS A 193 12.04 11.38 -11.36
CA LYS A 193 10.85 11.30 -10.51
C LYS A 193 10.73 9.90 -9.96
N GLY A 194 10.74 9.79 -8.65
CA GLY A 194 10.49 8.56 -7.91
C GLY A 194 9.14 8.63 -7.22
N VAL A 195 8.50 7.48 -7.08
CA VAL A 195 7.22 7.31 -6.41
C VAL A 195 7.36 6.23 -5.36
N ASP A 196 6.47 6.25 -4.39
CA ASP A 196 6.41 5.23 -3.34
C ASP A 196 6.07 3.84 -3.96
N PRO A 197 6.60 2.73 -3.39
CA PRO A 197 6.39 1.39 -3.93
C PRO A 197 4.95 0.95 -4.05
N LEU A 198 4.00 1.48 -3.27
CA LEU A 198 2.57 1.20 -3.45
C LEU A 198 2.05 1.65 -4.82
N ARG A 199 2.74 2.54 -5.51
CA ARG A 199 2.43 2.90 -6.90
C ARG A 199 2.52 1.69 -7.86
N LEU A 200 3.30 0.67 -7.51
CA LEU A 200 3.38 -0.58 -8.27
C LEU A 200 2.04 -1.33 -8.36
N THR A 201 1.12 -1.07 -7.43
CA THR A 201 -0.24 -1.63 -7.45
C THR A 201 -1.16 -1.00 -8.50
N ASP A 202 -0.77 0.13 -9.08
CA ASP A 202 -1.53 0.91 -10.08
C ASP A 202 -0.98 0.72 -11.50
N GLN A 203 -0.11 -0.24 -11.71
CA GLN A 203 0.43 -0.55 -13.04
C GLN A 203 -0.56 -1.36 -13.89
N SER A 204 -0.45 -1.26 -15.20
CA SER A 204 -1.34 -1.96 -16.14
C SER A 204 -1.32 -3.49 -15.97
N ARG A 205 -0.23 -4.05 -15.46
CA ARG A 205 -0.09 -5.48 -15.17
C ARG A 205 -0.49 -5.87 -13.75
N ALA A 206 -0.69 -4.90 -12.86
CA ALA A 206 -1.13 -5.13 -11.49
C ALA A 206 -2.65 -5.35 -11.46
N GLN A 207 -3.09 -6.53 -11.88
CA GLN A 207 -4.50 -6.92 -12.02
C GLN A 207 -4.76 -8.29 -11.39
N PHE A 208 -5.95 -8.44 -10.82
CA PHE A 208 -6.46 -9.70 -10.33
C PHE A 208 -7.92 -9.90 -10.80
N PRO A 209 -8.27 -11.06 -11.39
CA PRO A 209 -7.32 -11.95 -12.03
C PRO A 209 -6.62 -11.23 -13.19
N ARG A 210 -5.48 -11.74 -13.62
CA ARG A 210 -4.82 -11.21 -14.83
C ARG A 210 -5.68 -11.48 -16.07
N GLU A 211 -5.52 -10.67 -17.08
CA GLU A 211 -6.14 -10.90 -18.38
C GLU A 211 -5.64 -12.20 -19.01
N THR A 212 -6.57 -12.96 -19.58
CA THR A 212 -6.30 -14.21 -20.30
C THR A 212 -6.82 -14.09 -21.72
N GLU A 213 -6.05 -14.63 -22.68
CA GLU A 213 -6.43 -14.66 -24.10
C GLU A 213 -7.18 -15.95 -24.46
N MET A 214 -7.99 -16.47 -23.51
CA MET A 214 -8.77 -17.67 -23.72
C MET A 214 -10.03 -17.40 -24.53
N ARG A 215 -10.40 -18.36 -25.36
CA ARG A 215 -11.61 -18.32 -26.18
C ARG A 215 -12.35 -19.64 -26.15
N LEU A 216 -13.64 -19.58 -26.37
CA LEU A 216 -14.47 -20.75 -26.54
C LEU A 216 -14.18 -21.36 -27.94
N SER A 217 -13.97 -22.66 -27.99
CA SER A 217 -13.82 -23.41 -29.26
C SER A 217 -15.13 -24.13 -29.59
N GLY A 218 -15.91 -23.50 -30.43
CA GLY A 218 -17.23 -23.97 -30.84
C GLY A 218 -18.41 -23.39 -30.04
N ASP A 219 -19.60 -23.38 -30.67
CA ASP A 219 -20.83 -22.93 -30.04
C ASP A 219 -21.23 -23.86 -28.87
N ILE A 220 -21.71 -23.30 -27.77
CA ILE A 220 -22.28 -24.08 -26.67
C ILE A 220 -23.71 -23.64 -26.35
N ALA A 221 -24.58 -24.60 -26.15
CA ALA A 221 -25.93 -24.37 -25.64
C ALA A 221 -25.93 -24.08 -24.15
N ALA A 222 -27.01 -23.51 -23.61
CA ALA A 222 -27.11 -23.14 -22.21
C ALA A 222 -26.98 -24.32 -21.23
N ASP A 223 -27.28 -25.53 -21.66
CA ASP A 223 -27.23 -26.79 -20.90
C ASP A 223 -25.99 -27.64 -21.19
N ALA A 224 -25.13 -27.20 -22.12
CA ALA A 224 -23.93 -27.95 -22.49
C ALA A 224 -22.95 -28.07 -21.32
N THR A 225 -22.41 -29.27 -21.12
CA THR A 225 -21.36 -29.57 -20.12
C THR A 225 -20.01 -29.89 -20.77
N ASP A 226 -20.02 -30.18 -22.07
CA ASP A 226 -18.80 -30.36 -22.85
C ASP A 226 -18.35 -28.98 -23.36
N ILE A 227 -17.34 -28.42 -22.72
CA ILE A 227 -16.82 -27.09 -23.03
C ILE A 227 -15.36 -27.20 -23.42
N VAL A 228 -15.06 -26.71 -24.62
CA VAL A 228 -13.71 -26.70 -25.17
C VAL A 228 -13.22 -25.26 -25.19
N ILE A 229 -12.04 -25.04 -24.65
CA ILE A 229 -11.40 -23.73 -24.54
C ILE A 229 -10.07 -23.73 -25.29
N GLU A 230 -9.86 -22.73 -26.13
CA GLU A 230 -8.56 -22.40 -26.65
C GLU A 230 -7.82 -21.51 -25.65
N ALA A 231 -6.61 -21.95 -25.24
CA ALA A 231 -5.77 -21.23 -24.30
C ALA A 231 -4.31 -21.34 -24.76
N ALA A 232 -3.67 -20.22 -24.97
CA ALA A 232 -2.27 -20.17 -25.39
C ALA A 232 -1.30 -20.73 -24.33
N ARG A 233 -1.71 -20.72 -23.07
CA ARG A 233 -0.93 -21.22 -21.94
C ARG A 233 -1.82 -22.09 -21.04
N GLU A 234 -1.33 -23.30 -20.73
CA GLU A 234 -1.97 -24.19 -19.76
C GLU A 234 -2.15 -23.52 -18.39
N ALA A 235 -1.22 -22.68 -18.00
CA ALA A 235 -1.29 -21.92 -16.76
C ALA A 235 -2.57 -21.07 -16.62
N ASP A 236 -3.16 -20.64 -17.75
CA ASP A 236 -4.41 -19.88 -17.72
C ASP A 236 -5.61 -20.74 -17.28
N LEU A 237 -5.53 -22.06 -17.38
CA LEU A 237 -6.50 -23.03 -16.89
C LEU A 237 -6.10 -23.66 -15.54
N SER A 238 -4.81 -23.92 -15.32
CA SER A 238 -4.30 -24.63 -14.15
C SER A 238 -4.19 -23.75 -12.91
N ASP A 239 -3.76 -22.50 -13.07
CA ASP A 239 -3.51 -21.61 -11.95
C ASP A 239 -4.78 -21.37 -11.16
N ARG A 240 -4.65 -21.36 -9.85
CA ARG A 240 -5.72 -20.94 -8.94
C ARG A 240 -5.57 -19.45 -8.64
N PHE A 241 -6.70 -18.74 -8.68
CA PHE A 241 -6.76 -17.36 -8.23
C PHE A 241 -7.66 -17.27 -7.00
N GLY A 242 -7.04 -16.98 -5.85
CA GLY A 242 -7.69 -17.03 -4.55
C GLY A 242 -7.48 -18.38 -3.84
N ASN A 243 -8.41 -18.74 -2.95
CA ASN A 243 -8.27 -19.88 -2.03
C ASN A 243 -9.28 -21.02 -2.26
N THR A 244 -9.92 -21.08 -3.43
CA THR A 244 -10.92 -22.15 -3.74
C THR A 244 -10.33 -23.24 -4.60
N ASP A 245 -10.80 -24.48 -4.41
CA ASP A 245 -10.40 -25.63 -5.26
C ASP A 245 -11.06 -25.62 -6.62
N THR A 246 -12.32 -25.15 -6.70
CA THR A 246 -13.04 -24.99 -7.96
C THR A 246 -12.45 -23.80 -8.73
N ARG A 247 -12.19 -24.03 -10.00
CA ARG A 247 -11.74 -22.99 -10.94
C ARG A 247 -12.95 -22.42 -11.66
N TYR A 248 -12.88 -21.14 -12.00
CA TYR A 248 -14.00 -20.45 -12.64
C TYR A 248 -13.55 -19.70 -13.88
N LEU A 249 -14.38 -19.73 -14.91
CA LEU A 249 -14.30 -18.91 -16.10
C LEU A 249 -15.54 -18.02 -16.20
N CYS A 250 -15.37 -16.81 -16.71
CA CYS A 250 -16.47 -15.93 -17.08
C CYS A 250 -16.54 -15.83 -18.61
N ILE A 251 -17.70 -16.18 -19.18
CA ILE A 251 -17.99 -16.00 -20.60
C ILE A 251 -19.23 -15.09 -20.69
N GLY A 252 -19.07 -13.90 -21.23
CA GLY A 252 -20.12 -12.89 -21.19
C GLY A 252 -20.50 -12.50 -19.76
N SER A 253 -21.73 -12.85 -19.34
CA SER A 253 -22.23 -12.64 -17.97
C SER A 253 -22.42 -13.95 -17.18
N GLU A 254 -22.00 -15.08 -17.72
CA GLU A 254 -22.07 -16.37 -17.05
C GLU A 254 -20.72 -16.74 -16.43
N ILE A 255 -20.73 -17.20 -15.20
CA ILE A 255 -19.59 -17.85 -14.55
C ILE A 255 -19.79 -19.36 -14.62
N ILE A 256 -18.77 -20.04 -15.11
CA ILE A 256 -18.72 -21.48 -15.29
C ILE A 256 -17.66 -22.04 -14.36
N GLY A 257 -18.04 -22.93 -13.45
CA GLY A 257 -17.11 -23.66 -12.60
C GLY A 257 -16.60 -24.92 -13.30
N TYR A 258 -15.35 -25.32 -13.01
CA TYR A 258 -14.79 -26.60 -13.46
C TYR A 258 -13.77 -27.12 -12.46
N THR A 259 -13.61 -28.45 -12.39
CA THR A 259 -12.69 -29.09 -11.45
C THR A 259 -11.44 -29.63 -12.12
N GLY A 260 -11.49 -29.92 -13.42
CA GLY A 260 -10.38 -30.45 -14.19
C GLY A 260 -10.44 -30.03 -15.65
N TYR A 261 -9.39 -30.37 -16.38
CA TYR A 261 -9.27 -30.16 -17.82
C TYR A 261 -8.33 -31.22 -18.42
N SER A 262 -8.51 -31.51 -19.71
CA SER A 262 -7.65 -32.41 -20.47
C SER A 262 -7.46 -31.87 -21.88
N GLY A 263 -6.34 -32.15 -22.51
CA GLY A 263 -6.02 -31.67 -23.85
C GLY A 263 -4.55 -31.35 -24.02
N GLY A 264 -4.24 -30.50 -24.99
CA GLY A 264 -2.89 -30.06 -25.32
C GLY A 264 -2.88 -29.21 -26.60
N GLU A 265 -1.70 -28.74 -27.00
CA GLU A 265 -1.52 -27.91 -28.20
C GLU A 265 -2.42 -26.67 -28.26
N GLY A 266 -2.78 -26.13 -27.08
CA GLY A 266 -3.59 -24.92 -27.00
C GLY A 266 -5.10 -25.15 -26.95
N VAL A 267 -5.59 -26.41 -27.04
CA VAL A 267 -7.01 -26.78 -27.01
C VAL A 267 -7.28 -27.70 -25.82
N TRP A 268 -8.25 -27.32 -24.99
CA TRP A 268 -8.51 -27.96 -23.71
C TRP A 268 -10.00 -28.22 -23.49
N THR A 269 -10.37 -29.42 -23.11
CA THR A 269 -11.73 -29.78 -22.70
C THR A 269 -11.86 -29.70 -21.18
N LEU A 270 -12.83 -28.94 -20.69
CA LEU A 270 -13.09 -28.81 -19.26
C LEU A 270 -13.85 -30.02 -18.73
N SER A 271 -13.58 -30.41 -17.50
CA SER A 271 -14.28 -31.53 -16.82
C SER A 271 -14.81 -31.08 -15.45
N GLY A 272 -15.89 -31.77 -14.99
CA GLY A 272 -16.59 -31.38 -13.75
C GLY A 272 -17.21 -30.00 -13.87
N VAL A 273 -17.83 -29.73 -15.02
CA VAL A 273 -18.39 -28.41 -15.36
C VAL A 273 -19.67 -28.15 -14.58
N THR A 274 -19.77 -26.95 -14.01
CA THR A 274 -20.96 -26.40 -13.37
C THR A 274 -21.35 -25.11 -14.07
N ARG A 275 -22.47 -25.13 -14.80
CA ARG A 275 -23.06 -23.96 -15.48
C ARG A 275 -23.72 -23.04 -14.46
N ALA A 276 -23.90 -21.78 -14.82
CA ALA A 276 -24.53 -20.76 -13.96
C ALA A 276 -23.98 -20.69 -12.54
N ALA A 277 -22.67 -20.87 -12.36
CA ALA A 277 -22.04 -20.85 -11.06
C ALA A 277 -22.15 -19.47 -10.40
N LEU A 278 -22.08 -19.45 -9.07
CA LEU A 278 -22.02 -18.23 -8.25
C LEU A 278 -23.16 -17.24 -8.49
N GLY A 279 -24.40 -17.75 -8.71
CA GLY A 279 -25.60 -16.92 -8.87
C GLY A 279 -25.75 -16.27 -10.25
N THR A 280 -24.94 -16.64 -11.22
CA THR A 280 -25.12 -16.23 -12.62
C THR A 280 -26.23 -17.05 -13.31
N LYS A 281 -26.52 -16.77 -14.58
CA LYS A 281 -27.50 -17.52 -15.36
C LYS A 281 -26.83 -18.20 -16.54
N ALA A 282 -27.17 -19.45 -16.79
CA ALA A 282 -26.70 -20.17 -17.95
C ALA A 282 -27.21 -19.53 -19.25
N ALA A 283 -26.34 -19.40 -20.23
CA ALA A 283 -26.65 -18.85 -21.54
C ALA A 283 -25.95 -19.66 -22.64
N SER A 284 -26.46 -19.55 -23.87
CA SER A 284 -25.71 -20.01 -25.04
C SER A 284 -24.58 -19.02 -25.35
N HIS A 285 -23.44 -19.56 -25.77
CA HIS A 285 -22.30 -18.76 -26.18
C HIS A 285 -21.80 -19.21 -27.54
N SER A 286 -21.42 -18.25 -28.36
CA SER A 286 -20.94 -18.51 -29.73
C SER A 286 -19.45 -18.91 -29.71
N ASP A 287 -19.06 -19.60 -30.76
CA ASP A 287 -17.66 -19.82 -31.08
C ASP A 287 -16.82 -18.53 -31.01
N ASP A 288 -15.57 -18.64 -30.62
CA ASP A 288 -14.64 -17.53 -30.41
C ASP A 288 -15.04 -16.52 -29.30
N ALA A 289 -16.06 -16.84 -28.50
CA ALA A 289 -16.41 -15.99 -27.35
C ALA A 289 -15.26 -15.92 -26.34
N SER A 290 -14.93 -14.71 -25.90
CA SER A 290 -13.88 -14.50 -24.91
C SER A 290 -14.20 -15.18 -23.58
N ALA A 291 -13.27 -15.99 -23.09
CA ALA A 291 -13.33 -16.66 -21.80
C ALA A 291 -12.26 -16.06 -20.86
N GLN A 292 -12.71 -15.46 -19.79
CA GLN A 292 -11.83 -14.81 -18.81
C GLN A 292 -11.73 -15.64 -17.53
N ARG A 293 -10.53 -15.84 -17.05
CA ARG A 293 -10.30 -16.44 -15.74
C ARG A 293 -10.95 -15.59 -14.64
N THR A 294 -11.63 -16.25 -13.70
CA THR A 294 -12.28 -15.62 -12.56
C THR A 294 -11.53 -15.97 -11.28
N GLY A 295 -11.15 -14.96 -10.51
CA GLY A 295 -10.53 -15.12 -9.19
C GLY A 295 -11.60 -15.14 -8.09
N ARG A 296 -11.38 -15.94 -7.03
CA ARG A 296 -12.29 -16.04 -5.89
C ARG A 296 -11.53 -16.17 -4.59
N TYR A 297 -11.79 -15.27 -3.67
CA TYR A 297 -11.51 -15.41 -2.25
C TYR A 297 -12.78 -15.84 -1.53
N GLU A 298 -12.68 -16.79 -0.62
CA GLU A 298 -13.80 -17.32 0.14
C GLU A 298 -13.42 -17.48 1.60
N LEU A 299 -14.12 -16.74 2.47
CA LEU A 299 -13.92 -16.74 3.92
C LEU A 299 -12.44 -16.63 4.33
N MET A 300 -11.76 -15.67 3.73
CA MET A 300 -10.32 -15.46 3.94
C MET A 300 -10.07 -14.16 4.69
N ASP A 301 -9.11 -14.17 5.59
CA ASP A 301 -8.73 -12.99 6.37
C ASP A 301 -8.24 -11.85 5.49
N GLY A 302 -8.60 -10.61 5.86
CA GLY A 302 -8.29 -9.43 5.05
C GLY A 302 -6.79 -9.20 4.83
N TYR A 303 -5.94 -9.52 5.82
CA TYR A 303 -4.49 -9.39 5.68
C TYR A 303 -3.90 -10.42 4.71
N LEU A 304 -4.44 -11.64 4.68
CA LEU A 304 -4.01 -12.68 3.73
C LEU A 304 -4.37 -12.29 2.30
N ILE A 305 -5.59 -11.76 2.09
CA ILE A 305 -6.02 -11.27 0.78
C ILE A 305 -5.15 -10.09 0.34
N ALA A 306 -4.87 -9.15 1.25
CA ALA A 306 -4.02 -8.00 0.95
C ALA A 306 -2.59 -8.41 0.59
N HIS A 307 -2.02 -9.38 1.32
CA HIS A 307 -0.72 -9.95 1.03
C HIS A 307 -0.67 -10.63 -0.34
N ASP A 308 -1.64 -11.51 -0.64
CA ASP A 308 -1.73 -12.20 -1.94
C ASP A 308 -1.89 -11.21 -3.10
N LEU A 309 -2.76 -10.20 -2.96
CA LEU A 309 -2.94 -9.17 -3.96
C LEU A 309 -1.65 -8.36 -4.22
N LEU A 310 -0.91 -8.01 -3.15
CA LEU A 310 0.33 -7.24 -3.27
C LEU A 310 1.47 -8.06 -3.87
N THR A 311 1.74 -9.24 -3.33
CA THR A 311 2.94 -10.01 -3.68
C THR A 311 2.73 -10.96 -4.84
N GLY A 312 1.51 -11.47 -5.02
CA GLY A 312 1.16 -12.42 -6.09
C GLY A 312 0.73 -11.75 -7.39
N HIS A 313 0.20 -10.53 -7.33
CA HIS A 313 -0.45 -9.89 -8.48
C HIS A 313 0.08 -8.50 -8.83
N THR A 314 1.17 -8.08 -8.21
CA THR A 314 1.90 -6.85 -8.53
C THR A 314 3.41 -7.10 -8.57
N PRO A 315 4.20 -6.16 -9.11
CA PRO A 315 5.66 -6.22 -9.01
C PRO A 315 6.23 -5.82 -7.63
N VAL A 316 5.41 -5.69 -6.59
CA VAL A 316 5.89 -5.37 -5.23
C VAL A 316 6.73 -6.53 -4.72
N PRO A 317 8.00 -6.32 -4.35
CA PRO A 317 8.83 -7.35 -3.77
C PRO A 317 8.26 -7.87 -2.44
N ALA A 318 8.30 -9.18 -2.24
CA ALA A 318 7.76 -9.80 -1.02
C ALA A 318 8.48 -9.33 0.25
N GLU A 319 9.77 -8.99 0.15
CA GLU A 319 10.55 -8.43 1.25
C GLU A 319 10.07 -7.05 1.74
N PHE A 320 9.17 -6.40 1.01
CA PHE A 320 8.55 -5.15 1.45
C PHE A 320 7.35 -5.37 2.38
N VAL A 321 6.98 -6.61 2.64
CA VAL A 321 5.89 -6.96 3.56
C VAL A 321 6.43 -7.80 4.70
N ASP A 322 6.31 -7.31 5.92
CA ASP A 322 6.54 -8.10 7.13
C ASP A 322 5.25 -8.88 7.44
N PHE A 323 5.18 -10.10 6.87
CA PHE A 323 3.99 -10.94 6.99
C PHE A 323 3.67 -11.31 8.43
N ASP A 324 4.68 -11.59 9.25
CA ASP A 324 4.49 -11.98 10.65
C ASP A 324 3.93 -10.83 11.48
N ALA A 325 4.40 -9.61 11.25
CA ALA A 325 3.85 -8.41 11.88
C ALA A 325 2.39 -8.16 11.45
N TRP A 326 2.06 -8.34 10.16
CA TRP A 326 0.68 -8.22 9.67
C TRP A 326 -0.24 -9.25 10.32
N GLN A 327 0.21 -10.50 10.41
CA GLN A 327 -0.54 -11.59 11.06
C GLN A 327 -0.78 -11.30 12.54
N ALA A 328 0.23 -10.83 13.27
CA ALA A 328 0.11 -10.50 14.68
C ALA A 328 -0.92 -9.38 14.92
N GLU A 329 -0.86 -8.30 14.15
CA GLU A 329 -1.82 -7.19 14.23
C GLU A 329 -3.25 -7.67 13.91
N ALA A 330 -3.41 -8.42 12.80
CA ALA A 330 -4.72 -8.91 12.37
C ALA A 330 -5.31 -9.91 13.38
N SER A 331 -4.52 -10.85 13.91
CA SER A 331 -4.97 -11.84 14.87
C SER A 331 -5.42 -11.20 16.18
N THR A 332 -4.80 -10.09 16.57
CA THR A 332 -5.15 -9.36 17.79
C THR A 332 -6.42 -8.53 17.63
N TYR A 333 -6.57 -7.80 16.49
CA TYR A 333 -7.58 -6.75 16.36
C TYR A 333 -8.65 -7.02 15.30
N LEU A 334 -8.45 -7.99 14.42
CA LEU A 334 -9.35 -8.32 13.31
C LEU A 334 -9.73 -9.81 13.30
N ASN A 335 -9.56 -10.49 14.41
CA ASN A 335 -9.91 -11.91 14.54
C ASN A 335 -11.41 -12.12 14.23
N GLY A 336 -11.71 -13.13 13.41
CA GLY A 336 -13.07 -13.43 12.96
C GLY A 336 -13.59 -12.60 11.77
N TYR A 337 -12.78 -11.71 11.22
CA TYR A 337 -13.12 -10.93 10.03
C TYR A 337 -12.66 -11.64 8.76
N ALA A 338 -13.49 -12.53 8.24
CA ALA A 338 -13.25 -13.21 6.98
C ALA A 338 -14.07 -12.59 5.84
N PHE A 339 -13.43 -12.39 4.70
CA PHE A 339 -14.02 -11.76 3.51
C PHE A 339 -14.16 -12.74 2.38
N SER A 340 -15.18 -12.51 1.55
CA SER A 340 -15.38 -13.30 0.33
C SER A 340 -15.64 -12.39 -0.85
N ARG A 341 -14.98 -12.68 -1.97
CA ARG A 341 -15.21 -11.92 -3.22
C ARG A 341 -14.89 -12.75 -4.43
N THR A 342 -15.75 -12.61 -5.44
CA THR A 342 -15.50 -13.12 -6.79
C THR A 342 -15.17 -11.96 -7.72
N VAL A 343 -14.06 -12.06 -8.43
CA VAL A 343 -13.61 -11.05 -9.40
C VAL A 343 -13.60 -11.70 -10.78
N HIS A 344 -14.60 -11.38 -11.59
CA HIS A 344 -14.87 -12.04 -12.87
C HIS A 344 -14.14 -11.41 -14.06
N LYS A 345 -13.58 -10.23 -13.91
CA LYS A 345 -12.84 -9.50 -14.95
C LYS A 345 -11.57 -8.91 -14.38
N PRO A 346 -10.52 -8.71 -15.21
CA PRO A 346 -9.30 -8.06 -14.78
C PRO A 346 -9.61 -6.73 -14.08
N THR A 347 -9.20 -6.64 -12.83
CA THR A 347 -9.45 -5.48 -11.98
C THR A 347 -8.14 -5.04 -11.35
N ALA A 348 -7.85 -3.75 -11.38
CA ALA A 348 -6.63 -3.20 -10.82
C ALA A 348 -6.52 -3.52 -9.32
N VAL A 349 -5.33 -3.95 -8.90
CA VAL A 349 -5.06 -4.37 -7.52
C VAL A 349 -5.28 -3.22 -6.53
N ASN A 350 -4.89 -2.00 -6.88
CA ASN A 350 -5.13 -0.82 -6.04
C ASN A 350 -6.63 -0.59 -5.74
N LYS A 351 -7.52 -0.88 -6.72
CA LYS A 351 -8.97 -0.79 -6.51
C LYS A 351 -9.46 -1.88 -5.56
N LEU A 352 -9.00 -3.11 -5.75
CA LEU A 352 -9.37 -4.24 -4.90
C LEU A 352 -8.91 -4.03 -3.45
N LEU A 353 -7.66 -3.62 -3.27
CA LEU A 353 -7.10 -3.28 -1.96
C LEU A 353 -7.84 -2.11 -1.32
N GLY A 354 -8.15 -1.07 -2.09
CA GLY A 354 -8.87 0.09 -1.56
C GLY A 354 -10.26 -0.25 -1.04
N GLU A 355 -11.02 -1.09 -1.76
CA GLU A 355 -12.32 -1.58 -1.31
C GLU A 355 -12.16 -2.49 -0.07
N LEU A 356 -11.15 -3.37 -0.05
CA LEU A 356 -10.87 -4.27 1.07
C LEU A 356 -10.45 -3.50 2.35
N VAL A 357 -9.56 -2.53 2.23
CA VAL A 357 -9.10 -1.66 3.32
C VAL A 357 -10.27 -0.92 3.97
N ARG A 358 -11.18 -0.37 3.15
CA ARG A 358 -12.37 0.30 3.65
C ARG A 358 -13.29 -0.66 4.40
N ASP A 359 -13.61 -1.81 3.78
CA ASP A 359 -14.57 -2.78 4.31
C ASP A 359 -13.97 -3.57 5.49
N GLY A 360 -12.66 -3.77 5.50
CA GLY A 360 -11.90 -4.50 6.52
C GLY A 360 -11.48 -3.68 7.73
N THR A 361 -11.75 -2.38 7.72
CA THR A 361 -11.40 -1.49 8.83
C THR A 361 -9.94 -1.55 9.24
N PHE A 362 -9.07 -1.61 8.26
CA PHE A 362 -7.61 -1.49 8.43
C PHE A 362 -7.06 -0.53 7.38
N TYR A 363 -5.80 -0.18 7.47
CA TYR A 363 -5.11 0.64 6.48
C TYR A 363 -3.71 0.10 6.24
N ILE A 364 -3.21 0.33 5.04
CA ILE A 364 -1.86 -0.03 4.61
C ILE A 364 -1.18 1.20 4.04
N TRP A 365 0.12 1.34 4.29
CA TRP A 365 0.91 2.45 3.75
C TRP A 365 2.36 2.06 3.61
N TRP A 366 3.08 2.78 2.76
CA TRP A 366 4.52 2.65 2.66
C TRP A 366 5.22 3.39 3.79
N ASN A 367 5.93 2.67 4.65
CA ASN A 367 6.79 3.23 5.66
C ASN A 367 8.18 3.47 5.08
N GLU A 368 8.47 4.71 4.72
CA GLU A 368 9.71 5.10 4.03
C GLU A 368 10.97 4.75 4.83
N ARG A 369 10.91 4.76 6.16
CA ARG A 369 12.06 4.50 7.03
C ARG A 369 12.30 3.02 7.28
N ALA A 370 11.24 2.27 7.59
CA ALA A 370 11.32 0.83 7.73
C ALA A 370 11.55 0.14 6.37
N GLN A 371 11.19 0.81 5.26
CA GLN A 371 11.16 0.25 3.91
C GLN A 371 10.24 -0.96 3.82
N LEU A 372 9.11 -0.86 4.50
CA LEU A 372 8.07 -1.87 4.56
C LEU A 372 6.72 -1.27 4.22
N ILE A 373 5.83 -2.08 3.72
CA ILE A 373 4.41 -1.76 3.64
C ILE A 373 3.81 -2.18 4.98
N ASP A 374 3.48 -1.18 5.80
CA ASP A 374 2.86 -1.41 7.09
C ASP A 374 1.37 -1.70 6.94
N PHE A 375 0.85 -2.50 7.86
CA PHE A 375 -0.56 -2.84 8.00
C PHE A 375 -1.01 -2.54 9.43
N LYS A 376 -2.15 -1.89 9.57
CA LYS A 376 -2.68 -1.56 10.89
C LYS A 376 -4.20 -1.58 10.90
N ALA A 377 -4.77 -2.22 11.90
CA ALA A 377 -6.19 -2.16 12.16
C ALA A 377 -6.61 -0.75 12.59
N VAL A 378 -7.83 -0.34 12.25
CA VAL A 378 -8.43 0.87 12.82
C VAL A 378 -8.90 0.54 14.23
N ARG A 379 -8.08 0.82 15.22
CA ARG A 379 -8.24 0.42 16.62
C ARG A 379 -7.89 1.55 17.59
N PRO A 380 -8.27 1.46 18.88
CA PRO A 380 -7.75 2.35 19.90
C PRO A 380 -6.23 2.27 19.97
N GLU A 381 -5.59 3.41 20.09
CA GLU A 381 -4.15 3.48 20.30
C GLU A 381 -3.83 4.37 21.49
N GLN A 382 -2.79 3.98 22.19
CA GLN A 382 -2.21 4.83 23.20
C GLN A 382 -1.37 5.92 22.51
N SER A 383 -1.35 7.10 23.12
CA SER A 383 -0.47 8.16 22.64
C SER A 383 0.98 7.79 22.90
N SER A 384 1.80 7.93 21.86
CA SER A 384 3.25 7.72 21.99
C SER A 384 3.96 8.94 22.56
N VAL A 385 3.39 10.13 22.40
CA VAL A 385 4.02 11.42 22.75
C VAL A 385 2.97 12.44 23.19
N ALA A 386 3.27 13.15 24.28
CA ALA A 386 2.51 14.33 24.69
C ALA A 386 3.15 15.61 24.12
N ILE A 387 2.37 16.39 23.40
CA ILE A 387 2.82 17.64 22.75
C ILE A 387 2.06 18.81 23.36
N THR A 388 2.80 19.77 23.91
CA THR A 388 2.24 21.06 24.35
C THR A 388 2.55 22.13 23.31
N GLY A 389 1.53 22.93 22.94
CA GLY A 389 1.65 23.88 21.83
C GLY A 389 2.79 24.86 21.93
N ASP A 390 3.04 25.37 23.13
CA ASP A 390 4.07 26.42 23.33
C ASP A 390 5.51 25.87 23.40
N ALA A 391 5.71 24.59 23.69
CA ALA A 391 7.03 23.99 23.86
C ALA A 391 7.56 23.31 22.60
N HIS A 392 6.70 22.73 21.77
CA HIS A 392 7.09 21.83 20.70
C HIS A 392 6.70 22.34 19.30
N ILE A 393 5.69 23.22 19.20
CA ILE A 393 5.17 23.67 17.91
C ILE A 393 5.86 24.99 17.51
N VAL A 394 6.36 25.05 16.30
CA VAL A 394 6.95 26.28 15.74
C VAL A 394 5.91 27.39 15.70
N ALA A 395 6.25 28.55 16.23
CA ALA A 395 5.34 29.67 16.34
C ALA A 395 4.73 30.06 14.98
N GLY A 396 3.39 30.21 14.97
CA GLY A 396 2.64 30.60 13.78
C GLY A 396 2.35 29.45 12.79
N SER A 397 2.82 28.21 13.05
CA SER A 397 2.59 27.07 12.16
C SER A 397 1.32 26.29 12.49
N LEU A 398 0.68 26.55 13.63
CA LEU A 398 -0.52 25.83 14.07
C LEU A 398 -1.75 26.36 13.35
N ALA A 399 -2.44 25.47 12.62
CA ALA A 399 -3.72 25.77 11.99
C ALA A 399 -4.68 24.59 12.19
N GLN A 400 -5.95 24.90 12.48
CA GLN A 400 -7.02 23.92 12.63
C GLN A 400 -8.05 24.11 11.53
N ALA A 401 -8.48 23.00 10.93
CA ALA A 401 -9.57 22.94 9.98
C ALA A 401 -10.65 21.97 10.46
N ARG A 402 -11.88 22.22 10.09
CA ARG A 402 -13.03 21.31 10.26
C ARG A 402 -13.62 21.04 8.90
N GLU A 403 -13.98 19.79 8.64
CA GLU A 403 -14.53 19.37 7.34
C GLU A 403 -16.00 18.96 7.51
N PRO A 404 -16.93 19.93 7.52
CA PRO A 404 -18.34 19.64 7.72
C PRO A 404 -18.93 18.75 6.61
N ASP A 405 -18.34 18.76 5.42
CA ASP A 405 -18.80 17.93 4.31
C ASP A 405 -18.48 16.42 4.50
N GLU A 406 -17.61 16.09 5.42
CA GLU A 406 -17.32 14.70 5.80
C GLU A 406 -18.25 14.18 6.91
N ARG A 407 -19.13 15.01 7.46
CA ARG A 407 -20.09 14.58 8.48
C ARG A 407 -21.13 13.65 7.88
N ILE A 408 -21.47 12.57 8.60
CA ILE A 408 -22.59 11.68 8.27
C ILE A 408 -23.48 11.48 9.48
N SER A 409 -24.79 11.45 9.26
CA SER A 409 -25.80 11.12 10.27
C SER A 409 -26.47 9.77 10.00
N ARG A 410 -26.37 9.29 8.78
CA ARG A 410 -26.91 8.00 8.34
C ARG A 410 -25.92 7.24 7.51
N ILE A 411 -25.82 5.92 7.74
CA ILE A 411 -25.03 5.02 6.92
C ILE A 411 -25.84 3.78 6.56
N PHE A 412 -25.72 3.37 5.30
CA PHE A 412 -26.33 2.17 4.78
C PHE A 412 -25.26 1.34 4.06
N ILE A 413 -25.10 0.08 4.48
CA ILE A 413 -24.15 -0.84 3.88
C ILE A 413 -24.94 -1.97 3.25
N TYR A 414 -24.87 -2.06 1.91
CA TYR A 414 -25.37 -3.18 1.14
C TYR A 414 -24.24 -4.19 1.00
N TYR A 415 -24.52 -5.45 1.29
CA TYR A 415 -23.51 -6.52 1.31
C TYR A 415 -24.06 -7.84 0.81
N ASN A 416 -23.17 -8.84 0.61
CA ASN A 416 -23.50 -10.16 0.10
C ASN A 416 -24.15 -10.12 -1.31
N PRO A 417 -23.40 -9.69 -2.35
CA PRO A 417 -23.94 -9.62 -3.71
C PRO A 417 -24.34 -11.00 -4.24
N GLU A 418 -25.52 -11.09 -4.91
CA GLU A 418 -26.05 -12.34 -5.46
C GLU A 418 -25.27 -12.83 -6.67
N ASN A 419 -24.99 -11.91 -7.59
CA ASN A 419 -24.34 -12.18 -8.86
C ASN A 419 -23.07 -11.31 -8.99
N PRO A 420 -21.88 -11.89 -8.99
CA PRO A 420 -20.62 -11.13 -9.07
C PRO A 420 -20.49 -10.30 -10.35
N THR A 421 -21.14 -10.68 -11.45
CA THR A 421 -21.09 -9.93 -12.71
C THR A 421 -21.92 -8.66 -12.69
N LYS A 422 -22.81 -8.51 -11.71
CA LYS A 422 -23.69 -7.37 -11.49
C LYS A 422 -23.35 -6.59 -10.20
N SER A 423 -22.14 -6.68 -9.72
CA SER A 423 -21.73 -6.06 -8.45
C SER A 423 -21.80 -4.52 -8.43
N ASP A 424 -22.05 -3.89 -9.56
CA ASP A 424 -22.29 -2.44 -9.67
C ASP A 424 -23.78 -2.07 -9.59
N ASP A 425 -24.68 -3.06 -9.58
CA ASP A 425 -26.12 -2.87 -9.50
C ASP A 425 -26.58 -2.88 -8.02
N PRO A 426 -27.20 -1.81 -7.51
CA PRO A 426 -27.69 -1.74 -6.14
C PRO A 426 -28.69 -2.86 -5.79
N ASP A 427 -29.50 -3.28 -6.75
CA ASP A 427 -30.55 -4.31 -6.55
C ASP A 427 -29.96 -5.73 -6.45
N ASN A 428 -28.66 -5.89 -6.67
CA ASN A 428 -27.97 -7.17 -6.65
C ASN A 428 -27.46 -7.58 -5.25
N TYR A 429 -27.85 -6.90 -4.19
CA TYR A 429 -27.39 -7.20 -2.84
C TYR A 429 -28.49 -7.82 -1.98
N ARG A 430 -28.21 -8.99 -1.38
CA ARG A 430 -29.17 -9.75 -0.56
C ARG A 430 -29.53 -9.07 0.74
N SER A 431 -28.61 -8.27 1.26
CA SER A 431 -28.71 -7.76 2.62
C SER A 431 -28.30 -6.30 2.69
N MET A 432 -28.91 -5.58 3.62
CA MET A 432 -28.57 -4.20 3.93
C MET A 432 -28.55 -3.99 5.45
N ARG A 433 -27.52 -3.32 5.94
CA ARG A 433 -27.45 -2.84 7.32
C ARG A 433 -27.43 -1.32 7.32
N GLY A 434 -28.36 -0.72 8.06
CA GLY A 434 -28.41 0.73 8.23
C GLY A 434 -28.25 1.13 9.68
N ARG A 435 -27.69 2.31 9.90
CA ARG A 435 -27.66 2.96 11.20
C ARG A 435 -27.87 4.47 11.05
N ILE A 436 -28.63 5.05 11.99
CA ILE A 436 -29.00 6.46 12.04
C ILE A 436 -28.66 6.97 13.43
N GLU A 437 -28.12 8.18 13.52
CA GLU A 437 -27.86 8.92 14.76
C GLU A 437 -28.80 10.13 14.83
N PRO A 438 -30.04 9.95 15.33
CA PRO A 438 -31.08 10.99 15.28
C PRO A 438 -30.74 12.21 16.12
N ASP A 439 -30.04 12.07 17.22
CA ASP A 439 -29.69 13.19 18.10
C ASP A 439 -28.83 14.23 17.37
N PHE A 440 -27.91 13.79 16.52
CA PHE A 440 -27.09 14.69 15.72
C PHE A 440 -27.88 15.40 14.59
N GLU A 441 -28.95 14.77 14.11
CA GLU A 441 -29.85 15.42 13.15
C GLU A 441 -30.68 16.48 13.83
N MET A 442 -31.12 16.24 15.07
CA MET A 442 -31.88 17.20 15.89
C MET A 442 -31.02 18.38 16.33
N GLU A 443 -29.77 18.16 16.74
CA GLU A 443 -28.83 19.24 17.07
C GLU A 443 -28.60 20.19 15.89
N ALA A 444 -28.57 19.67 14.66
CA ALA A 444 -28.48 20.45 13.43
C ALA A 444 -29.83 21.09 13.01
N GLY A 445 -30.84 21.12 13.89
CA GLY A 445 -32.18 21.67 13.62
C GLY A 445 -32.99 20.84 12.62
N GLY A 446 -32.65 19.56 12.44
CA GLY A 446 -33.31 18.65 11.49
C GLY A 446 -33.02 18.93 10.00
N ALA A 447 -32.19 19.93 9.71
CA ALA A 447 -31.97 20.41 8.34
C ALA A 447 -30.77 19.78 7.66
N ASP A 448 -29.82 19.17 8.39
CA ASP A 448 -28.58 18.63 7.83
C ASP A 448 -28.50 17.09 7.96
N VAL A 449 -29.37 16.41 7.21
CA VAL A 449 -29.35 14.95 7.08
C VAL A 449 -28.34 14.55 6.02
N ARG A 450 -27.28 13.85 6.44
CA ARG A 450 -26.21 13.41 5.54
C ARG A 450 -26.14 11.88 5.54
N SER A 451 -26.54 11.30 4.42
CA SER A 451 -26.55 9.84 4.23
C SER A 451 -25.36 9.38 3.42
N LYS A 452 -24.71 8.31 3.86
CA LYS A 452 -23.69 7.59 3.10
C LYS A 452 -24.16 6.18 2.80
N THR A 453 -24.09 5.78 1.54
CA THR A 453 -24.37 4.41 1.11
C THR A 453 -23.07 3.76 0.64
N ILE A 454 -22.82 2.55 1.11
CA ILE A 454 -21.67 1.72 0.72
C ILE A 454 -22.19 0.40 0.14
N TYR A 455 -21.75 0.05 -1.05
CA TYR A 455 -21.95 -1.25 -1.66
C TYR A 455 -20.69 -2.10 -1.46
N SER A 456 -20.73 -2.98 -0.45
CA SER A 456 -19.58 -3.82 -0.13
C SER A 456 -19.60 -5.10 -0.96
N ARG A 457 -18.52 -5.33 -1.68
CA ARG A 457 -18.30 -6.55 -2.44
C ARG A 457 -17.52 -7.60 -1.65
N TRP A 458 -17.06 -7.26 -0.45
CA TRP A 458 -16.23 -8.10 0.40
C TRP A 458 -16.98 -8.68 1.60
N ILE A 459 -17.88 -7.92 2.20
CA ILE A 459 -18.63 -8.29 3.40
C ILE A 459 -19.75 -9.30 3.02
N THR A 460 -19.85 -10.37 3.81
CA THR A 460 -20.86 -11.41 3.64
C THR A 460 -21.74 -11.61 4.88
N THR A 461 -21.36 -11.05 6.04
CA THR A 461 -22.06 -11.23 7.32
C THR A 461 -22.64 -9.93 7.86
N ASP A 462 -23.77 -10.04 8.60
CA ASP A 462 -24.41 -8.91 9.25
C ASP A 462 -23.52 -8.28 10.33
N ALA A 463 -22.79 -9.09 11.08
CA ALA A 463 -21.90 -8.62 12.13
C ALA A 463 -20.81 -7.68 11.60
N GLN A 464 -20.16 -8.03 10.49
CA GLN A 464 -19.16 -7.17 9.85
C GLN A 464 -19.78 -5.87 9.31
N ALA A 465 -20.97 -5.96 8.67
CA ALA A 465 -21.66 -4.79 8.17
C ALA A 465 -22.09 -3.86 9.31
N TYR A 466 -22.59 -4.42 10.42
CA TYR A 466 -22.95 -3.66 11.62
C TYR A 466 -21.75 -2.93 12.20
N GLU A 467 -20.63 -3.61 12.37
CA GLU A 467 -19.43 -3.02 12.95
C GLU A 467 -18.83 -1.93 12.05
N LEU A 468 -18.83 -2.13 10.73
CA LEU A 468 -18.42 -1.07 9.81
C LEU A 468 -19.33 0.17 9.93
N CYS A 469 -20.67 -0.01 10.07
CA CYS A 469 -21.59 1.07 10.35
C CYS A 469 -21.22 1.81 11.65
N GLN A 470 -20.97 1.08 12.73
CA GLN A 470 -20.59 1.62 14.03
C GLN A 470 -19.33 2.47 13.93
N ARG A 471 -18.27 1.92 13.35
CA ARG A 471 -16.97 2.59 13.25
C ARG A 471 -17.03 3.85 12.41
N LEU A 472 -17.72 3.81 11.28
CA LEU A 472 -17.85 4.97 10.41
C LEU A 472 -18.71 6.06 11.03
N LEU A 473 -19.85 5.72 11.63
CA LEU A 473 -20.67 6.71 12.34
C LEU A 473 -19.92 7.33 13.51
N SER A 474 -19.31 6.53 14.38
CA SER A 474 -18.55 7.04 15.52
C SER A 474 -17.48 8.05 15.09
N ARG A 475 -16.85 7.82 13.94
CA ARG A 475 -15.79 8.69 13.43
C ARG A 475 -16.29 9.95 12.76
N PHE A 476 -17.43 9.88 12.05
CA PHE A 476 -17.90 10.93 11.16
C PHE A 476 -19.24 11.56 11.56
N LYS A 477 -19.85 11.16 12.69
CA LYS A 477 -21.08 11.79 13.18
C LYS A 477 -20.89 13.26 13.52
N THR A 478 -19.69 13.66 13.93
CA THR A 478 -19.25 15.04 14.03
C THR A 478 -18.29 15.38 12.91
N ALA A 479 -18.23 16.65 12.52
CA ALA A 479 -17.28 17.08 11.49
C ALA A 479 -15.84 16.75 11.92
N PRO A 480 -15.10 15.95 11.14
CA PRO A 480 -13.72 15.62 11.48
C PRO A 480 -12.89 16.89 11.56
N ARG A 481 -11.98 16.90 12.52
CA ARG A 481 -11.04 18.00 12.72
C ARG A 481 -9.67 17.60 12.22
N TYR A 482 -9.04 18.53 11.55
CA TYR A 482 -7.67 18.40 11.07
C TYR A 482 -6.81 19.51 11.68
N LEU A 483 -5.57 19.18 11.98
CA LEU A 483 -4.61 20.11 12.55
C LEU A 483 -3.33 20.04 11.77
N THR A 484 -2.85 21.20 11.30
CA THR A 484 -1.52 21.34 10.72
C THR A 484 -0.61 21.99 11.74
N ALA A 485 0.53 21.37 11.99
CA ALA A 485 1.55 21.87 12.91
C ALA A 485 2.93 21.54 12.42
N THR A 486 3.88 22.44 12.64
CA THR A 486 5.31 22.19 12.38
C THR A 486 6.03 21.96 13.70
N LEU A 487 6.72 20.82 13.80
CA LEU A 487 7.52 20.46 14.98
C LEU A 487 9.01 20.54 14.68
N ALA A 488 9.80 20.90 15.71
CA ALA A 488 11.23 21.12 15.58
C ALA A 488 12.08 19.83 15.56
N ASP A 489 11.53 18.69 16.01
CA ASP A 489 12.28 17.44 16.11
C ASP A 489 11.57 16.31 15.39
N GLY A 490 11.02 16.27 14.40
CA GLY A 490 10.47 15.21 13.54
C GLY A 490 10.23 13.84 14.20
N ALA A 491 9.88 13.82 15.49
CA ALA A 491 9.77 12.59 16.29
C ALA A 491 8.59 11.70 15.90
N LEU A 492 7.49 12.32 15.41
CA LEU A 492 6.28 11.58 15.04
C LEU A 492 6.36 10.94 13.67
N ARG A 493 5.67 9.81 13.52
CA ARG A 493 5.57 9.04 12.29
C ARG A 493 4.14 9.02 11.76
N ILE A 494 4.00 8.78 10.48
CA ILE A 494 2.69 8.50 9.87
C ILE A 494 2.07 7.27 10.55
N GLY A 495 0.80 7.39 10.94
CA GLY A 495 0.06 6.35 11.66
C GLY A 495 0.15 6.43 13.18
N GLU A 496 1.13 7.14 13.73
CA GLU A 496 1.25 7.33 15.18
C GLU A 496 0.21 8.30 15.73
N VAL A 497 -0.04 8.17 17.03
CA VAL A 497 -1.01 8.97 17.76
C VAL A 497 -0.29 9.80 18.81
N ALA A 498 -0.63 11.08 18.90
CA ALA A 498 -0.10 12.01 19.89
C ALA A 498 -1.23 12.70 20.65
N ASP A 499 -1.01 12.93 21.94
CA ASP A 499 -1.89 13.78 22.74
C ASP A 499 -1.41 15.24 22.66
N LEU A 500 -2.24 16.10 22.08
CA LEU A 500 -1.95 17.53 21.91
C LEU A 500 -2.80 18.37 22.84
N THR A 501 -2.14 19.30 23.53
CA THR A 501 -2.79 20.39 24.26
C THR A 501 -2.41 21.70 23.59
N THR A 502 -3.39 22.39 23.01
CA THR A 502 -3.16 23.65 22.31
C THR A 502 -4.17 24.71 22.74
N ARG A 503 -3.79 25.97 22.63
CA ARG A 503 -4.70 27.10 22.88
C ARG A 503 -5.85 27.24 21.87
N LEU A 504 -5.79 26.52 20.75
CA LEU A 504 -6.84 26.53 19.70
C LEU A 504 -7.91 25.46 19.94
N ASP A 505 -7.63 24.49 20.80
CA ASP A 505 -8.58 23.43 21.13
C ASP A 505 -9.00 23.56 22.58
N VAL A 506 -10.20 24.12 22.76
CA VAL A 506 -10.76 24.47 24.06
C VAL A 506 -12.13 23.79 24.26
N ASP A 507 -12.52 23.63 25.51
CA ASP A 507 -13.89 23.23 25.89
C ASP A 507 -14.90 24.37 25.76
N THR A 508 -16.11 24.12 26.20
CA THR A 508 -17.22 25.12 26.19
C THR A 508 -16.98 26.30 27.14
N GLU A 509 -16.08 26.14 28.10
CA GLU A 509 -15.71 27.18 29.08
C GLU A 509 -14.44 27.93 28.65
N GLY A 510 -13.83 27.56 27.49
CA GLY A 510 -12.65 28.19 26.96
C GLY A 510 -11.34 27.66 27.55
N GLN A 511 -11.37 26.54 28.31
CA GLN A 511 -10.16 25.95 28.85
C GLN A 511 -9.48 25.04 27.80
N PRO A 512 -8.15 25.04 27.69
CA PRO A 512 -7.43 24.15 26.80
C PRO A 512 -7.71 22.67 27.13
N VAL A 513 -8.04 21.91 26.09
CA VAL A 513 -8.34 20.48 26.22
C VAL A 513 -7.23 19.68 25.53
N THR A 514 -6.76 18.65 26.21
CA THR A 514 -5.88 17.65 25.59
C THR A 514 -6.70 16.71 24.73
N ARG A 515 -6.39 16.63 23.46
CA ARG A 515 -7.03 15.70 22.53
C ARG A 515 -6.02 14.84 21.83
N ARG A 516 -6.49 13.67 21.47
CA ARG A 516 -5.70 12.67 20.74
C ARG A 516 -5.79 12.91 19.24
N TRP A 517 -4.62 12.89 18.58
CA TRP A 517 -4.48 13.19 17.16
C TRP A 517 -3.63 12.13 16.47
N GLN A 518 -4.09 11.63 15.34
CA GLN A 518 -3.33 10.69 14.51
C GLN A 518 -2.61 11.42 13.38
N VAL A 519 -1.34 11.12 13.20
CA VAL A 519 -0.53 11.64 12.11
C VAL A 519 -0.94 10.97 10.80
N ILE A 520 -1.51 11.73 9.88
CA ILE A 520 -1.91 11.23 8.56
C ILE A 520 -0.96 11.66 7.44
N LYS A 521 -0.14 12.68 7.67
CA LYS A 521 0.93 13.14 6.77
C LYS A 521 2.08 13.74 7.59
N ALA A 522 3.31 13.44 7.21
CA ALA A 522 4.52 14.05 7.77
C ALA A 522 5.42 14.52 6.63
N GLN A 523 5.53 15.83 6.43
CA GLN A 523 6.33 16.45 5.38
C GLN A 523 7.57 17.10 5.98
N GLN A 524 8.75 16.57 5.71
CA GLN A 524 9.97 17.18 6.13
C GLN A 524 10.19 18.49 5.35
N VAL A 525 10.30 19.61 6.08
CA VAL A 525 10.53 20.95 5.52
C VAL A 525 12.03 21.23 5.45
N LYS A 526 12.76 20.86 6.52
CA LYS A 526 14.20 20.86 6.56
C LYS A 526 14.70 19.50 7.02
N PRO A 527 15.60 18.86 6.26
CA PRO A 527 16.16 17.57 6.62
C PRO A 527 16.74 17.56 8.05
N GLY A 528 16.24 16.63 8.89
CA GLY A 528 16.70 16.44 10.26
C GLY A 528 16.37 17.53 11.28
N GLU A 529 15.67 18.61 10.87
CA GLU A 529 15.39 19.74 11.77
C GLU A 529 13.90 20.02 11.97
N VAL A 530 13.12 20.07 10.89
CA VAL A 530 11.76 20.60 10.94
C VAL A 530 10.83 19.78 10.05
N THR A 531 9.74 19.28 10.65
CA THR A 531 8.70 18.51 9.95
C THR A 531 7.32 19.14 10.14
N GLU A 532 6.62 19.35 9.04
CA GLU A 532 5.19 19.72 9.02
C GLU A 532 4.34 18.48 9.08
N TYR A 533 3.39 18.46 10.00
CA TYR A 533 2.45 17.38 10.19
C TYR A 533 1.04 17.81 9.85
N LEU A 534 0.30 16.92 9.19
CA LEU A 534 -1.15 16.96 9.13
C LEU A 534 -1.68 15.84 10.02
N LEU A 535 -2.46 16.24 11.02
CA LEU A 535 -3.03 15.35 12.00
C LEU A 535 -4.55 15.36 11.86
N GLN A 536 -5.17 14.19 12.02
CA GLN A 536 -6.61 14.03 12.11
C GLN A 536 -6.98 13.73 13.55
N GLN A 537 -8.04 14.37 14.07
CA GLN A 537 -8.53 14.04 15.41
C GLN A 537 -8.83 12.54 15.47
N PHE A 538 -8.21 11.89 16.43
CA PHE A 538 -8.41 10.49 16.67
C PHE A 538 -9.70 10.30 17.48
N ILE A 539 -10.81 10.15 16.76
CA ILE A 539 -12.08 9.81 17.36
C ILE A 539 -12.21 8.30 17.25
N TYR A 540 -11.77 7.61 18.25
CA TYR A 540 -12.16 6.26 18.51
C TYR A 540 -13.12 6.28 19.69
N GLN A 541 -14.41 6.21 19.44
CA GLN A 541 -15.31 5.73 20.48
C GLN A 541 -15.03 4.23 20.52
N ALA A 542 -14.27 3.84 21.49
CA ALA A 542 -14.19 2.46 21.86
C ALA A 542 -15.63 1.99 22.11
N THR A 543 -16.19 1.18 21.24
CA THR A 543 -16.62 -0.08 21.76
C THR A 543 -15.35 -0.64 22.35
N ARG A 544 -15.14 -0.47 23.65
CA ARG A 544 -14.02 -1.10 24.31
C ARG A 544 -14.20 -2.56 23.97
N TYR A 545 -13.23 -3.17 23.30
CA TYR A 545 -13.11 -4.61 23.36
C TYR A 545 -12.69 -4.90 24.80
N LEU A 546 -13.67 -4.94 25.68
CA LEU A 546 -13.44 -5.30 27.05
C LEU A 546 -13.45 -6.83 27.02
N VAL A 547 -12.35 -7.41 27.44
CA VAL A 547 -12.21 -8.85 27.57
C VAL A 547 -12.98 -9.25 28.82
N TRP A 548 -13.93 -10.20 28.69
CA TRP A 548 -14.49 -10.85 29.88
C TRP A 548 -13.35 -11.51 30.65
N MET A 549 -13.15 -11.06 31.87
CA MET A 549 -12.16 -11.66 32.75
C MET A 549 -12.70 -13.04 33.12
N ASP A 550 -11.83 -14.06 33.01
CA ASP A 550 -12.16 -15.44 33.35
C ASP A 550 -12.03 -15.70 34.85
N ASP A 551 -12.39 -16.90 35.26
CA ASP A 551 -12.38 -17.28 36.68
C ASP A 551 -10.97 -17.30 37.29
N ASP A 552 -9.91 -17.37 36.47
CA ASP A 552 -8.51 -17.34 36.90
C ASP A 552 -7.92 -15.92 36.90
N ALA A 553 -8.68 -14.91 36.45
CA ALA A 553 -8.24 -13.52 36.43
C ALA A 553 -8.16 -12.92 37.84
N PRO A 554 -7.28 -11.93 38.06
CA PRO A 554 -7.22 -11.26 39.36
C PRO A 554 -8.55 -10.56 39.68
N ASP A 555 -8.94 -10.54 40.92
CA ASP A 555 -10.06 -9.72 41.41
C ASP A 555 -9.85 -8.26 41.05
N PHE A 556 -10.93 -7.52 40.77
CA PHE A 556 -10.85 -6.11 40.37
C PHE A 556 -9.96 -5.27 41.30
N GLY A 557 -9.99 -5.53 42.61
CA GLY A 557 -9.15 -4.82 43.58
C GLY A 557 -7.65 -5.05 43.41
N SER A 558 -7.25 -6.23 42.96
CA SER A 558 -5.84 -6.65 42.73
C SER A 558 -5.37 -6.54 41.30
N ALA A 559 -6.29 -6.27 40.36
CA ALA A 559 -5.98 -6.11 38.95
C ALA A 559 -5.12 -4.85 38.69
N THR A 560 -4.30 -4.92 37.67
CA THR A 560 -3.54 -3.76 37.17
C THR A 560 -4.45 -2.69 36.57
N ASP A 561 -3.99 -1.46 36.47
CA ASP A 561 -4.76 -0.38 35.85
C ASP A 561 -5.13 -0.68 34.39
N ASP A 562 -4.28 -1.41 33.66
CA ASP A 562 -4.55 -1.86 32.29
C ASP A 562 -5.66 -2.92 32.24
N GLU A 563 -5.66 -3.88 33.15
CA GLU A 563 -6.72 -4.88 33.27
C GLU A 563 -8.04 -4.23 33.67
N LYS A 564 -8.04 -3.32 34.65
CA LYS A 564 -9.22 -2.54 35.04
C LYS A 564 -9.79 -1.69 33.90
N LEU A 565 -8.91 -1.17 33.06
CA LEU A 565 -9.29 -0.37 31.91
C LEU A 565 -9.89 -1.20 30.76
N ASN A 566 -9.42 -2.43 30.58
CA ASN A 566 -9.72 -3.28 29.43
C ASN A 566 -10.51 -4.55 29.76
N GLY A 567 -10.80 -4.82 31.04
CA GLY A 567 -11.53 -5.99 31.48
C GLY A 567 -12.97 -5.70 31.88
N PHE A 568 -13.84 -6.70 31.68
CA PHE A 568 -15.16 -6.76 32.29
C PHE A 568 -15.11 -7.74 33.46
N TRP A 569 -15.48 -7.27 34.66
CA TRP A 569 -15.74 -8.11 35.81
C TRP A 569 -17.25 -8.28 35.98
N TRP A 570 -17.66 -9.41 36.48
CA TRP A 570 -19.04 -9.65 36.86
C TRP A 570 -19.40 -8.76 38.08
N ALA A 571 -20.58 -8.13 37.99
CA ALA A 571 -21.16 -7.52 39.16
C ALA A 571 -21.73 -8.60 40.13
N ASP A 572 -21.77 -8.31 41.41
CA ASP A 572 -22.43 -9.15 42.38
C ASP A 572 -23.96 -9.15 42.22
N GLU A 573 -24.66 -9.88 43.07
CA GLU A 573 -26.12 -9.99 43.06
C GLU A 573 -26.86 -8.65 43.35
N ASP A 574 -26.17 -7.67 43.90
CA ASP A 574 -26.67 -6.31 44.12
C ASP A 574 -26.35 -5.38 42.96
N GLY A 575 -25.70 -5.86 41.92
CA GLY A 575 -25.29 -5.09 40.72
C GLY A 575 -24.05 -4.23 40.95
N LEU A 576 -23.31 -4.50 42.01
CA LEU A 576 -22.11 -3.75 42.35
C LEU A 576 -20.83 -4.49 41.91
N MET A 577 -19.85 -3.73 41.50
CA MET A 577 -18.49 -4.21 41.27
C MET A 577 -17.78 -4.47 42.61
N PRO A 578 -16.70 -5.27 42.63
CA PRO A 578 -15.96 -5.54 43.86
C PRO A 578 -15.45 -4.30 44.62
N ASP A 579 -15.36 -3.16 43.97
CA ASP A 579 -14.99 -1.88 44.57
C ASP A 579 -16.19 -1.08 45.12
N GLY A 580 -17.42 -1.61 44.99
CA GLY A 580 -18.65 -0.98 45.40
C GLY A 580 -19.25 0.01 44.41
N SER A 581 -18.67 0.18 43.21
CA SER A 581 -19.25 0.97 42.15
C SER A 581 -20.37 0.20 41.41
N GLU A 582 -21.28 0.92 40.74
CA GLU A 582 -22.31 0.28 39.92
C GLU A 582 -21.68 -0.55 38.81
N GLY A 583 -22.15 -1.78 38.66
CA GLY A 583 -21.73 -2.69 37.58
C GLY A 583 -22.15 -2.17 36.20
N TYR A 584 -21.49 -2.67 35.15
CA TYR A 584 -21.81 -2.30 33.78
C TYR A 584 -23.18 -2.84 33.38
N LEU A 585 -24.13 -1.94 33.07
CA LEU A 585 -25.40 -2.31 32.52
C LEU A 585 -25.27 -2.68 31.04
N TRP A 586 -25.73 -3.84 30.66
CA TRP A 586 -25.97 -4.20 29.25
C TRP A 586 -27.14 -3.36 28.72
N GLN A 587 -26.86 -2.56 27.70
CA GLN A 587 -27.90 -1.96 26.85
C GLN A 587 -27.81 -2.51 25.43
#